data_a5d854caadfc1d8eb3d31661524f5e12
#
_entry.id   a5d854caadfc1d8eb3d31661524f5e12
#
_cell.length_a   1.000
_cell.length_b   1.000
_cell.length_c   1.000
_cell.angle_alpha   90.00
_cell.angle_beta   90.00
_cell.angle_gamma   90.00
#
_symmetry.space_group_name_H-M   'P 1'
#
loop_
_entity.id
_entity.type
_entity.pdbx_description
1 polymer ?
#
loop_
_entity_poly.entity_id
_entity_poly.type
_entity_poly.pdbx_seq_one_letter_code
_entity_poly.pdbx_strand_id
1 'polypeptide(L)'
;MARVLNPKGLFNKVKNLPTRQRFVVSTIRKGDDLFETAVFAATFFFVPRHLSKPDLAMETHSQDEAWDLHHEIAARLTREYPAKLFQEYRS
;
A
#
# COMPACT_ATOMS: atom_id res chain seq x y z
N MET A 1 -19.48 -3.30 12.12
CA MET A 1 -19.72 -2.90 10.73
C MET A 1 -18.75 -3.66 9.83
N ALA A 2 -19.24 -4.28 8.79
CA ALA A 2 -18.38 -5.03 7.88
C ALA A 2 -17.50 -4.06 7.08
N ARG A 3 -16.21 -4.36 7.03
CA ARG A 3 -15.27 -3.64 6.17
C ARG A 3 -15.30 -4.30 4.81
N VAL A 4 -15.81 -3.58 3.83
CA VAL A 4 -15.99 -4.13 2.50
C VAL A 4 -14.96 -3.52 1.56
N LEU A 5 -14.15 -4.38 0.94
CA LEU A 5 -13.31 -3.94 -0.16
C LEU A 5 -14.17 -3.79 -1.40
N ASN A 6 -14.02 -2.65 -2.03
CA ASN A 6 -14.58 -2.39 -3.34
C ASN A 6 -14.06 -3.47 -4.30
N PRO A 7 -14.83 -3.94 -5.31
CA PRO A 7 -14.33 -4.90 -6.29
C PRO A 7 -13.05 -4.49 -6.98
N LYS A 8 -12.79 -3.18 -7.05
CA LYS A 8 -11.56 -2.63 -7.62
C LYS A 8 -10.44 -2.52 -6.58
N GLY A 9 -10.70 -2.91 -5.33
CA GLY A 9 -9.74 -2.82 -4.25
C GLY A 9 -9.68 -1.43 -3.62
N LEU A 10 -8.59 -1.18 -2.90
CA LEU A 10 -8.32 0.09 -2.24
C LEU A 10 -7.14 0.77 -2.94
N PHE A 11 -7.19 2.09 -2.99
CA PHE A 11 -6.16 2.88 -3.64
C PHE A 11 -5.99 4.20 -2.90
N ASN A 12 -4.78 4.47 -2.41
CA ASN A 12 -4.47 5.73 -1.74
C ASN A 12 -3.23 6.37 -2.34
N LYS A 13 -3.32 7.67 -2.56
CA LYS A 13 -2.18 8.51 -2.90
C LYS A 13 -1.55 8.98 -1.60
N VAL A 14 -0.24 8.82 -1.47
CA VAL A 14 0.46 9.18 -0.25
C VAL A 14 1.65 10.07 -0.57
N LYS A 15 1.73 11.21 0.11
CA LYS A 15 2.92 12.05 0.08
C LYS A 15 3.68 11.81 1.38
N ASN A 16 4.91 11.35 1.24
CA ASN A 16 5.78 11.15 2.40
C ASN A 16 6.31 12.50 2.87
N LEU A 17 6.01 12.88 4.11
CA LEU A 17 6.40 14.18 4.63
C LEU A 17 7.91 14.33 4.83
N PRO A 18 8.64 13.34 5.39
CA PRO A 18 10.07 13.48 5.57
C PRO A 18 10.87 13.65 4.28
N THR A 19 10.52 12.95 3.21
CA THR A 19 11.30 12.95 1.96
C THR A 19 10.64 13.72 0.83
N ARG A 20 9.37 14.05 0.99
CA ARG A 20 8.50 14.64 -0.04
C ARG A 20 8.29 13.74 -1.25
N GLN A 21 8.68 12.49 -1.16
CA GLN A 21 8.39 11.51 -2.21
C GLN A 21 6.90 11.19 -2.23
N ARG A 22 6.43 10.77 -3.40
CA ARG A 22 5.04 10.37 -3.58
C ARG A 22 4.96 8.88 -3.86
N PHE A 23 3.93 8.26 -3.30
CA PHE A 23 3.69 6.83 -3.42
C PHE A 23 2.21 6.58 -3.68
N VAL A 24 1.95 5.39 -4.19
CA VAL A 24 0.59 4.87 -4.31
C VAL A 24 0.55 3.57 -3.51
N VAL A 25 -0.44 3.45 -2.64
CA VAL A 25 -0.71 2.21 -1.91
C VAL A 25 -1.94 1.59 -2.53
N SER A 26 -1.82 0.36 -2.98
CA SER A 26 -2.89 -0.36 -3.68
C SER A 26 -3.12 -1.71 -3.03
N THR A 27 -4.38 -2.04 -2.76
CA THR A 27 -4.75 -3.38 -2.29
C THR A 27 -5.77 -3.96 -3.24
N ILE A 28 -5.45 -5.12 -3.79
CA ILE A 28 -6.31 -5.82 -4.73
C ILE A 28 -6.63 -7.23 -4.23
N ARG A 29 -7.75 -7.76 -4.68
CA ARG A 29 -8.10 -9.15 -4.44
C ARG A 29 -7.51 -10.01 -5.54
N LYS A 30 -6.70 -10.99 -5.16
CA LYS A 30 -6.06 -11.90 -6.12
C LYS A 30 -6.77 -13.25 -6.24
N GLY A 31 -7.64 -13.57 -5.32
CA GLY A 31 -8.37 -14.82 -5.29
C GLY A 31 -9.28 -14.87 -4.09
N ASP A 32 -9.88 -16.02 -3.83
CA ASP A 32 -10.70 -16.19 -2.64
C ASP A 32 -9.80 -16.08 -1.40
N ASP A 33 -10.13 -15.14 -0.52
CA ASP A 33 -9.36 -14.89 0.70
C ASP A 33 -7.88 -14.66 0.45
N LEU A 34 -7.54 -14.07 -0.71
CA LEU A 34 -6.17 -13.69 -1.01
C LEU A 34 -6.14 -12.27 -1.52
N PHE A 35 -5.41 -11.41 -0.81
CA PHE A 35 -5.29 -9.99 -1.13
C PHE A 35 -3.83 -9.60 -1.17
N GLU A 36 -3.49 -8.66 -2.04
CA GLU A 36 -2.14 -8.13 -2.11
C GLU A 36 -2.16 -6.61 -1.93
N THR A 37 -1.37 -6.15 -0.97
CA THR A 37 -1.14 -4.72 -0.75
C THR A 37 0.25 -4.39 -1.24
N ALA A 38 0.33 -3.45 -2.17
CA ALA A 38 1.59 -3.04 -2.78
C ALA A 38 1.77 -1.53 -2.68
N VAL A 39 3.03 -1.12 -2.53
CA VAL A 39 3.42 0.29 -2.50
C VAL A 39 4.30 0.55 -3.72
N PHE A 40 3.91 1.54 -4.50
CA PHE A 40 4.65 1.95 -5.70
C PHE A 40 5.15 3.38 -5.53
N ALA A 41 6.42 3.60 -5.87
CA ALA A 41 6.93 4.95 -6.02
C ALA A 41 6.16 5.63 -7.16
N ALA A 42 5.82 6.89 -6.98
CA ALA A 42 4.96 7.61 -7.92
C ALA A 42 5.57 8.94 -8.37
N THR A 43 5.10 9.42 -9.50
CA THR A 43 5.46 10.72 -10.03
C THR A 43 4.78 11.83 -9.22
N PHE A 44 5.08 13.08 -9.57
CA PHE A 44 4.43 14.24 -8.97
C PHE A 44 2.90 14.17 -9.06
N PHE A 45 2.36 13.54 -10.09
CA PHE A 45 0.92 13.40 -10.29
C PHE A 45 0.37 12.08 -9.73
N PHE A 46 1.12 11.39 -8.88
CA PHE A 46 0.73 10.12 -8.28
C PHE A 46 0.46 9.01 -9.30
N VAL A 47 1.24 9.02 -10.37
CA VAL A 47 1.24 7.93 -11.35
C VAL A 47 2.37 6.97 -10.96
N PRO A 48 2.07 5.68 -10.75
CA PRO A 48 3.11 4.71 -10.41
C PRO A 48 4.20 4.68 -11.47
N ARG A 49 5.48 4.68 -11.03
CA ARG A 49 6.61 4.68 -11.95
C ARG A 49 6.87 3.31 -12.56
N HIS A 50 6.77 2.27 -11.74
CA HIS A 50 7.09 0.90 -12.15
C HIS A 50 6.07 -0.07 -11.58
N LEU A 51 5.04 -0.38 -12.35
CA LEU A 51 3.96 -1.27 -11.88
C LEU A 51 4.44 -2.70 -11.64
N SER A 52 5.49 -3.12 -12.32
CA SER A 52 6.04 -4.47 -12.14
C SER A 52 7.02 -4.59 -10.99
N LYS A 53 7.40 -3.47 -10.37
CA LYS A 53 8.41 -3.45 -9.30
C LYS A 53 7.95 -2.57 -8.14
N PRO A 54 7.00 -3.05 -7.33
CA PRO A 54 6.62 -2.30 -6.13
C PRO A 54 7.78 -2.26 -5.13
N ASP A 55 7.84 -1.19 -4.37
CA ASP A 55 8.82 -1.06 -3.29
C ASP A 55 8.50 -1.99 -2.13
N LEU A 56 7.22 -2.34 -1.97
CA LEU A 56 6.76 -3.26 -0.96
C LEU A 56 5.53 -3.98 -1.51
N ALA A 57 5.44 -5.30 -1.25
CA ALA A 57 4.26 -6.08 -1.60
C ALA A 57 4.04 -7.13 -0.53
N MET A 58 2.81 -7.21 -0.03
CA MET A 58 2.46 -8.13 1.04
C MET A 58 1.11 -8.77 0.77
N GLU A 59 0.97 -10.03 1.14
CA GLU A 59 -0.28 -10.76 1.01
C GLU A 59 -0.98 -10.88 2.35
N THR A 60 -2.31 -10.84 2.31
CA THR A 60 -3.17 -11.10 3.47
C THR A 60 -4.28 -12.04 3.05
N HIS A 61 -4.93 -12.67 4.03
CA HIS A 61 -5.87 -13.77 3.78
C HIS A 61 -7.29 -13.48 4.25
N SER A 62 -7.60 -12.22 4.56
CA SER A 62 -8.96 -11.80 4.87
C SER A 62 -9.15 -10.35 4.49
N GLN A 63 -10.42 -9.95 4.29
CA GLN A 63 -10.73 -8.56 3.99
C GLN A 63 -10.33 -7.64 5.13
N ASP A 64 -10.53 -8.05 6.36
CA ASP A 64 -10.19 -7.24 7.53
C ASP A 64 -8.69 -7.02 7.63
N GLU A 65 -7.90 -8.08 7.44
CA GLU A 65 -6.44 -7.95 7.43
C GLU A 65 -5.96 -7.04 6.29
N ALA A 66 -6.55 -7.19 5.11
CA ALA A 66 -6.19 -6.37 3.96
C ALA A 66 -6.52 -4.90 4.20
N TRP A 67 -7.70 -4.63 4.75
CA TRP A 67 -8.11 -3.27 5.10
C TRP A 67 -7.16 -2.64 6.11
N ASP A 68 -6.88 -3.36 7.19
CA ASP A 68 -6.02 -2.85 8.25
C ASP A 68 -4.60 -2.60 7.77
N LEU A 69 -4.04 -3.55 7.01
CA LEU A 69 -2.69 -3.41 6.47
C LEU A 69 -2.58 -2.23 5.51
N HIS A 70 -3.56 -2.08 4.62
CA HIS A 70 -3.58 -0.98 3.66
C HIS A 70 -3.53 0.38 4.36
N HIS A 71 -4.41 0.57 5.33
CA HIS A 71 -4.52 1.85 6.02
C HIS A 71 -3.35 2.08 6.98
N GLU A 72 -2.83 1.03 7.59
CA GLU A 72 -1.63 1.14 8.41
C GLU A 72 -0.44 1.61 7.58
N ILE A 73 -0.20 0.97 6.43
CA ILE A 73 0.90 1.34 5.55
C ILE A 73 0.73 2.77 5.04
N ALA A 74 -0.47 3.14 4.59
CA ALA A 74 -0.73 4.49 4.10
C ALA A 74 -0.47 5.55 5.17
N ALA A 75 -0.90 5.30 6.40
CA ALA A 75 -0.70 6.23 7.51
C ALA A 75 0.78 6.33 7.90
N ARG A 76 1.48 5.20 8.01
CA ARG A 76 2.88 5.18 8.38
C ARG A 76 3.75 5.80 7.29
N LEU A 77 3.45 5.52 6.03
CA LEU A 77 4.20 6.03 4.90
C LEU A 77 4.10 7.56 4.78
N THR A 78 3.04 8.14 5.30
CA THR A 78 2.91 9.60 5.35
C THR A 78 3.95 10.22 6.29
N ARG A 79 4.31 9.55 7.39
CA ARG A 79 5.07 10.14 8.49
C ARG A 79 6.49 9.58 8.68
N GLU A 80 6.75 8.36 8.21
CA GLU A 80 8.01 7.68 8.49
C GLU A 80 8.90 7.64 7.24
N TYR A 81 10.20 7.49 7.44
CA TYR A 81 11.11 7.32 6.32
C TYR A 81 10.79 6.05 5.55
N PRO A 82 10.58 6.13 4.24
CA PRO A 82 10.12 4.99 3.45
C PRO A 82 11.06 3.78 3.52
N ALA A 83 12.35 3.99 3.38
CA ALA A 83 13.32 2.89 3.37
C ALA A 83 13.28 2.10 4.68
N LYS A 84 13.19 2.78 5.81
CA LYS A 84 13.10 2.13 7.12
C LYS A 84 11.79 1.36 7.27
N LEU A 85 10.70 1.96 6.83
CA LEU A 85 9.39 1.34 6.88
C LEU A 85 9.35 0.06 6.05
N PHE A 86 9.84 0.11 4.81
CA PHE A 86 9.85 -1.05 3.93
C PHE A 86 10.73 -2.17 4.49
N GLN A 87 11.86 -1.82 5.07
CA GLN A 87 12.74 -2.80 5.69
C GLN A 87 12.06 -3.51 6.86
N GLU A 88 11.31 -2.78 7.66
CA GLU A 88 10.57 -3.34 8.79
C GLU A 88 9.55 -4.39 8.32
N TYR A 89 8.79 -4.09 7.26
CA TYR A 89 7.79 -5.03 6.74
C TYR A 89 8.42 -6.24 6.05
N ARG A 90 9.65 -6.11 5.56
CA ARG A 90 10.35 -7.22 4.90
C ARG A 90 11.06 -8.15 5.89
N SER A 91 11.19 -7.74 7.11
CA SER A 91 11.89 -8.51 8.15
C SER A 91 11.10 -9.70 8.64
#